data_b22bd7f50ec92714751f14b3e52e0e04
#
_entry.id   b22bd7f50ec92714751f14b3e52e0e04
#
_cell.length_a   1.000
_cell.length_b   1.000
_cell.length_c   1.000
_cell.angle_alpha   90.00
_cell.angle_beta   90.00
_cell.angle_gamma   90.00
#
_symmetry.space_group_name_H-M   'P 1'
#
loop_
_entity.id
_entity.type
_entity.pdbx_description
1 polymer ?
#
loop_
_entity_poly.entity_id
_entity_poly.type
_entity_poly.pdbx_seq_one_letter_code
_entity_poly.pdbx_strand_id
1 'polypeptide(L)'
;NVLVSGASRGIGEAIARLLAGFGAHVICTSRKLEGCEAVAESIRGDGGSAEAHAVHVGDPAAIEGLFATLDAAGKRVGILVNNAAANPYFGPAIDMTLDAYEKTVEVNLRGYFWTTVQAARRMKGRGGSIINIASVNAERAAPGQLVYSMTKAGIVNMTEGFAKELAPMGVRVNAVLPGLTDTKFASALTGNPKIMDMMLRLIPLARMAQPGEIAPAVLFLATPASSYLTGVALPVDGGY
;
A
#
# COMPACT_ATOMS: atom_id res chain seq x y z
N ASN A 1 13.24 -10.68 -2.64
CA ASN A 1 12.94 -9.69 -1.59
C ASN A 1 11.67 -8.93 -1.93
N VAL A 2 10.89 -8.62 -0.93
CA VAL A 2 9.65 -7.83 -1.01
C VAL A 2 9.83 -6.55 -0.21
N LEU A 3 9.60 -5.41 -0.84
CA LEU A 3 9.55 -4.11 -0.15
C LEU A 3 8.10 -3.75 0.16
N VAL A 4 7.79 -3.50 1.44
CA VAL A 4 6.45 -3.08 1.89
C VAL A 4 6.54 -1.70 2.55
N SER A 5 5.90 -0.70 1.96
CA SER A 5 5.81 0.63 2.57
C SER A 5 4.64 0.72 3.55
N GLY A 6 4.82 1.47 4.65
CA GLY A 6 3.81 1.55 5.71
C GLY A 6 3.62 0.25 6.47
N ALA A 7 4.67 -0.56 6.62
CA ALA A 7 4.63 -1.90 7.20
C ALA A 7 4.55 -1.93 8.74
N SER A 8 4.58 -0.79 9.42
CA SER A 8 4.65 -0.72 10.89
C SER A 8 3.34 -1.08 11.61
N ARG A 9 2.22 -1.24 10.90
CA ARG A 9 0.89 -1.56 11.47
C ARG A 9 -0.16 -1.82 10.38
N GLY A 10 -1.31 -2.36 10.79
CA GLY A 10 -2.51 -2.50 9.98
C GLY A 10 -2.30 -3.35 8.73
N ILE A 11 -2.82 -2.91 7.59
CA ILE A 11 -2.75 -3.66 6.33
C ILE A 11 -1.29 -3.94 5.94
N GLY A 12 -0.38 -2.96 6.05
CA GLY A 12 1.02 -3.15 5.69
C GLY A 12 1.75 -4.17 6.56
N GLU A 13 1.49 -4.18 7.87
CA GLU A 13 2.00 -5.20 8.78
C GLU A 13 1.45 -6.59 8.45
N ALA A 14 0.14 -6.71 8.22
CA ALA A 14 -0.49 -7.98 7.86
C ALA A 14 0.09 -8.55 6.55
N ILE A 15 0.32 -7.69 5.55
CA ILE A 15 0.97 -8.06 4.30
C ILE A 15 2.41 -8.54 4.56
N ALA A 16 3.19 -7.80 5.34
CA ALA A 16 4.58 -8.14 5.64
C ALA A 16 4.68 -9.53 6.32
N ARG A 17 3.85 -9.78 7.34
CA ARG A 17 3.80 -11.06 8.04
C ARG A 17 3.40 -12.21 7.12
N LEU A 18 2.36 -12.02 6.32
CA LEU A 18 1.89 -13.05 5.40
C LEU A 18 2.96 -13.42 4.37
N LEU A 19 3.58 -12.41 3.73
CA LEU A 19 4.61 -12.66 2.71
C LEU A 19 5.85 -13.31 3.32
N ALA A 20 6.26 -12.94 4.54
CA ALA A 20 7.35 -13.61 5.25
C ALA A 20 7.02 -15.06 5.57
N GLY A 21 5.79 -15.37 6.00
CA GLY A 21 5.31 -16.73 6.23
C GLY A 21 5.34 -17.62 4.97
N PHE A 22 5.28 -17.00 3.78
CA PHE A 22 5.46 -17.69 2.49
C PHE A 22 6.91 -17.65 1.98
N GLY A 23 7.89 -17.38 2.86
CA GLY A 23 9.32 -17.50 2.58
C GLY A 23 9.96 -16.26 1.94
N ALA A 24 9.26 -15.14 1.87
CA ALA A 24 9.86 -13.91 1.38
C ALA A 24 10.80 -13.29 2.43
N HIS A 25 11.93 -12.69 1.98
CA HIS A 25 12.63 -11.71 2.79
C HIS A 25 11.93 -10.35 2.65
N VAL A 26 11.37 -9.84 3.75
CA VAL A 26 10.55 -8.63 3.74
C VAL A 26 11.32 -7.42 4.25
N ILE A 27 11.35 -6.38 3.43
CA ILE A 27 11.93 -5.07 3.75
C ILE A 27 10.78 -4.19 4.22
N CYS A 28 10.64 -4.04 5.54
CA CYS A 28 9.60 -3.26 6.18
C CYS A 28 9.99 -1.79 6.23
N THR A 29 9.19 -0.88 5.67
CA THR A 29 9.50 0.56 5.73
C THR A 29 8.36 1.39 6.31
N SER A 30 8.70 2.38 7.12
CA SER A 30 7.80 3.45 7.57
C SER A 30 8.61 4.68 7.99
N ARG A 31 7.92 5.79 8.33
CA ARG A 31 8.57 7.03 8.78
C ARG A 31 9.39 6.88 10.06
N LYS A 32 8.96 6.00 10.96
CA LYS A 32 9.62 5.72 12.25
C LYS A 32 10.15 4.30 12.22
N LEU A 33 11.42 4.15 12.55
CA LEU A 33 12.10 2.86 12.52
C LEU A 33 11.50 1.88 13.53
N GLU A 34 11.23 2.36 14.75
CA GLU A 34 10.81 1.50 15.87
C GLU A 34 9.60 0.62 15.54
N GLY A 35 8.59 1.21 14.84
CA GLY A 35 7.39 0.46 14.47
C GLY A 35 7.65 -0.63 13.42
N CYS A 36 8.57 -0.41 12.50
CA CYS A 36 8.97 -1.42 11.52
C CYS A 36 9.90 -2.47 12.13
N GLU A 37 10.79 -2.05 13.03
CA GLU A 37 11.68 -2.98 13.71
C GLU A 37 10.89 -3.97 14.58
N ALA A 38 9.90 -3.50 15.33
CA ALA A 38 9.02 -4.39 16.10
C ALA A 38 8.32 -5.45 15.22
N VAL A 39 7.87 -5.06 14.01
CA VAL A 39 7.28 -6.00 13.05
C VAL A 39 8.34 -6.96 12.50
N ALA A 40 9.51 -6.46 12.14
CA ALA A 40 10.60 -7.28 11.61
C ALA A 40 11.13 -8.27 12.65
N GLU A 41 11.29 -7.84 13.91
CA GLU A 41 11.65 -8.72 15.04
C GLU A 41 10.63 -9.83 15.25
N SER A 42 9.34 -9.49 15.25
CA SER A 42 8.29 -10.49 15.38
C SER A 42 8.31 -11.49 14.22
N ILE A 43 8.49 -11.03 12.97
CA ILE A 43 8.61 -11.93 11.81
C ILE A 43 9.81 -12.86 11.97
N ARG A 44 10.96 -12.36 12.43
CA ARG A 44 12.15 -13.18 12.70
C ARG A 44 11.92 -14.17 13.84
N GLY A 45 11.21 -13.75 14.89
CA GLY A 45 10.82 -14.59 16.02
C GLY A 45 9.91 -15.76 15.60
N ASP A 46 9.06 -15.55 14.60
CA ASP A 46 8.19 -16.58 14.01
C ASP A 46 8.93 -17.45 12.95
N GLY A 47 10.25 -17.30 12.80
CA GLY A 47 11.08 -18.05 11.86
C GLY A 47 11.11 -17.50 10.43
N GLY A 48 10.50 -16.33 10.18
CA GLY A 48 10.54 -15.65 8.90
C GLY A 48 11.81 -14.80 8.72
N SER A 49 11.88 -14.07 7.59
CA SER A 49 13.01 -13.20 7.26
C SER A 49 12.54 -11.77 7.00
N ALA A 50 13.02 -10.83 7.79
CA ALA A 50 12.67 -9.41 7.62
C ALA A 50 13.75 -8.47 8.14
N GLU A 51 13.75 -7.25 7.59
CA GLU A 51 14.52 -6.10 8.05
C GLU A 51 13.69 -4.83 8.02
N ALA A 52 14.12 -3.80 8.73
CA ALA A 52 13.41 -2.53 8.87
C ALA A 52 14.25 -1.33 8.43
N HIS A 53 13.59 -0.36 7.77
CA HIS A 53 14.19 0.91 7.39
C HIS A 53 13.25 2.08 7.67
N ALA A 54 13.80 3.20 8.14
CA ALA A 54 13.08 4.46 8.26
C ALA A 54 13.04 5.16 6.90
N VAL A 55 11.86 5.27 6.30
CA VAL A 55 11.66 5.96 5.01
C VAL A 55 10.36 6.75 5.02
N HIS A 56 10.44 8.03 4.75
CA HIS A 56 9.29 8.85 4.45
C HIS A 56 9.00 8.81 2.95
N VAL A 57 7.95 8.08 2.53
CA VAL A 57 7.64 7.90 1.09
C VAL A 57 7.27 9.18 0.35
N GLY A 58 6.92 10.26 1.05
CA GLY A 58 6.76 11.59 0.46
C GLY A 58 8.08 12.31 0.16
N ASP A 59 9.21 11.77 0.59
CA ASP A 59 10.55 12.32 0.35
C ASP A 59 11.28 11.49 -0.73
N PRO A 60 11.46 12.03 -1.94
CA PRO A 60 12.17 11.35 -3.02
C PRO A 60 13.60 10.96 -2.66
N ALA A 61 14.32 11.81 -1.91
CA ALA A 61 15.70 11.54 -1.53
C ALA A 61 15.79 10.36 -0.54
N ALA A 62 14.84 10.26 0.40
CA ALA A 62 14.75 9.12 1.31
C ALA A 62 14.45 7.81 0.56
N ILE A 63 13.61 7.84 -0.48
CA ILE A 63 13.33 6.68 -1.33
C ILE A 63 14.62 6.27 -2.08
N GLU A 64 15.30 7.21 -2.72
CA GLU A 64 16.55 6.94 -3.45
C GLU A 64 17.63 6.38 -2.52
N GLY A 65 17.77 6.95 -1.33
CA GLY A 65 18.73 6.47 -0.31
C GLY A 65 18.43 5.03 0.14
N LEU A 66 17.15 4.66 0.32
CA LEU A 66 16.77 3.29 0.60
C LEU A 66 17.26 2.34 -0.51
N PHE A 67 16.89 2.65 -1.76
CA PHE A 67 17.24 1.78 -2.86
C PHE A 67 18.76 1.70 -3.08
N ALA A 68 19.52 2.78 -2.86
CA ALA A 68 20.98 2.76 -2.89
C ALA A 68 21.56 1.84 -1.80
N THR A 69 21.00 1.89 -0.57
CA THR A 69 21.39 0.99 0.53
C THR A 69 21.12 -0.48 0.18
N LEU A 70 19.97 -0.77 -0.41
CA LEU A 70 19.61 -2.13 -0.83
C LEU A 70 20.54 -2.64 -1.95
N ASP A 71 20.86 -1.78 -2.92
CA ASP A 71 21.79 -2.11 -4.02
C ASP A 71 23.19 -2.42 -3.48
N ALA A 72 23.72 -1.59 -2.57
CA ALA A 72 25.02 -1.80 -1.92
C ALA A 72 25.07 -3.12 -1.12
N ALA A 73 23.93 -3.53 -0.54
CA ALA A 73 23.80 -4.81 0.17
C ALA A 73 23.50 -6.00 -0.76
N GLY A 74 23.44 -5.80 -2.09
CA GLY A 74 23.08 -6.85 -3.04
C GLY A 74 21.63 -7.32 -2.95
N LYS A 75 20.78 -6.59 -2.22
CA LYS A 75 19.36 -6.93 -1.99
C LYS A 75 18.49 -6.36 -3.10
N ARG A 76 17.96 -7.23 -3.93
CA ARG A 76 17.15 -6.83 -5.09
C ARG A 76 15.68 -7.00 -4.78
N VAL A 77 14.92 -5.91 -4.95
CA VAL A 77 13.46 -5.91 -4.81
C VAL A 77 12.85 -6.55 -6.05
N GLY A 78 12.18 -7.69 -5.89
CA GLY A 78 11.40 -8.36 -6.94
C GLY A 78 9.90 -8.12 -6.81
N ILE A 79 9.45 -7.73 -5.61
CA ILE A 79 8.06 -7.38 -5.33
C ILE A 79 8.05 -6.06 -4.56
N LEU A 80 7.21 -5.12 -5.01
CA LEU A 80 6.96 -3.86 -4.31
C LEU A 80 5.49 -3.79 -3.89
N VAL A 81 5.24 -3.47 -2.61
CA VAL A 81 3.92 -3.14 -2.10
C VAL A 81 3.91 -1.68 -1.64
N ASN A 82 3.30 -0.82 -2.43
CA ASN A 82 3.00 0.56 -2.05
C ASN A 82 1.74 0.58 -1.19
N ASN A 83 1.91 0.72 0.14
CA ASN A 83 0.80 0.73 1.08
C ASN A 83 0.77 1.98 1.97
N ALA A 84 1.89 2.66 2.19
CA ALA A 84 1.92 3.87 2.99
C ALA A 84 0.93 4.93 2.47
N ALA A 85 0.11 5.48 3.35
CA ALA A 85 -0.87 6.50 2.98
C ALA A 85 -0.99 7.60 4.05
N ALA A 86 -1.46 8.77 3.62
CA ALA A 86 -1.85 9.89 4.47
C ALA A 86 -3.27 10.33 4.15
N ASN A 87 -4.04 10.66 5.19
CA ASN A 87 -5.31 11.36 5.10
C ASN A 87 -5.43 12.26 6.35
N PRO A 88 -4.73 13.39 6.39
CA PRO A 88 -4.63 14.23 7.57
C PRO A 88 -5.89 15.05 7.85
N TYR A 89 -6.82 15.11 6.91
CA TYR A 89 -8.03 15.91 7.00
C TYR A 89 -9.28 15.09 6.69
N PHE A 90 -10.29 15.25 7.53
CA PHE A 90 -11.63 14.68 7.35
C PHE A 90 -12.69 15.77 7.54
N GLY A 91 -13.33 16.20 6.47
CA GLY A 91 -14.31 17.28 6.48
C GLY A 91 -14.60 17.84 5.08
N PRO A 92 -15.42 18.93 4.98
CA PRO A 92 -15.73 19.58 3.71
C PRO A 92 -14.45 20.05 3.00
N ALA A 93 -14.35 19.81 1.70
CA ALA A 93 -13.15 20.15 0.93
C ALA A 93 -12.85 21.67 0.88
N ILE A 94 -13.90 22.49 1.01
CA ILE A 94 -13.77 23.96 1.03
C ILE A 94 -13.03 24.49 2.27
N ASP A 95 -12.95 23.69 3.34
CA ASP A 95 -12.27 24.04 4.60
C ASP A 95 -10.87 23.40 4.71
N MET A 96 -10.45 22.66 3.69
CA MET A 96 -9.15 21.97 3.68
C MET A 96 -8.01 22.98 3.46
N THR A 97 -6.94 22.85 4.25
CA THR A 97 -5.72 23.66 4.05
C THR A 97 -4.86 23.10 2.93
N LEU A 98 -4.06 23.96 2.28
CA LEU A 98 -3.09 23.52 1.27
C LEU A 98 -2.06 22.54 1.84
N ASP A 99 -1.60 22.74 3.07
CA ASP A 99 -0.65 21.81 3.74
C ASP A 99 -1.22 20.40 3.85
N ALA A 100 -2.52 20.27 4.20
CA ALA A 100 -3.18 18.98 4.26
C ALA A 100 -3.36 18.35 2.88
N TYR A 101 -3.66 19.16 1.86
CA TYR A 101 -3.72 18.75 0.46
C TYR A 101 -2.35 18.24 -0.02
N GLU A 102 -1.31 19.06 0.12
CA GLU A 102 0.05 18.74 -0.30
C GLU A 102 0.56 17.49 0.38
N LYS A 103 0.33 17.36 1.70
CA LYS A 103 0.71 16.15 2.44
C LYS A 103 0.03 14.89 1.93
N THR A 104 -1.24 15.00 1.53
CA THR A 104 -1.99 13.87 0.97
C THR A 104 -1.43 13.48 -0.41
N VAL A 105 -1.21 14.44 -1.29
CA VAL A 105 -0.67 14.22 -2.65
C VAL A 105 0.77 13.72 -2.61
N GLU A 106 1.60 14.34 -1.76
CA GLU A 106 3.01 13.98 -1.57
C GLU A 106 3.16 12.49 -1.20
N VAL A 107 2.41 12.03 -0.21
CA VAL A 107 2.52 10.65 0.27
C VAL A 107 1.82 9.67 -0.67
N ASN A 108 0.58 9.98 -1.11
CA ASN A 108 -0.25 9.00 -1.79
C ASN A 108 0.03 8.92 -3.30
N LEU A 109 0.44 10.02 -3.95
CA LEU A 109 0.74 10.01 -5.39
C LEU A 109 2.23 10.05 -5.68
N ARG A 110 2.95 11.11 -5.25
CA ARG A 110 4.39 11.23 -5.51
C ARG A 110 5.17 10.05 -4.93
N GLY A 111 4.83 9.63 -3.70
CA GLY A 111 5.46 8.50 -3.05
C GLY A 111 5.30 7.20 -3.82
N TYR A 112 4.07 6.87 -4.22
CA TYR A 112 3.79 5.66 -5.01
C TYR A 112 4.49 5.70 -6.38
N PHE A 113 4.39 6.84 -7.06
CA PHE A 113 5.04 7.04 -8.36
C PHE A 113 6.55 6.82 -8.25
N TRP A 114 7.21 7.54 -7.32
CA TRP A 114 8.67 7.51 -7.26
C TRP A 114 9.22 6.18 -6.75
N THR A 115 8.56 5.57 -5.78
CA THR A 115 8.94 4.21 -5.32
C THR A 115 8.77 3.19 -6.44
N THR A 116 7.70 3.28 -7.24
CA THR A 116 7.48 2.43 -8.41
C THR A 116 8.58 2.61 -9.46
N VAL A 117 8.96 3.85 -9.79
CA VAL A 117 10.05 4.14 -10.73
C VAL A 117 11.38 3.54 -10.26
N GLN A 118 11.73 3.70 -8.97
CA GLN A 118 12.96 3.16 -8.43
C GLN A 118 12.99 1.62 -8.43
N ALA A 119 11.88 0.98 -8.11
CA ALA A 119 11.75 -0.47 -8.16
C ALA A 119 11.81 -0.99 -9.60
N ALA A 120 11.02 -0.39 -10.52
CA ALA A 120 10.95 -0.81 -11.91
C ALA A 120 12.30 -0.74 -12.65
N ARG A 121 13.10 0.31 -12.38
CA ARG A 121 14.48 0.41 -12.92
C ARG A 121 15.33 -0.81 -12.55
N ARG A 122 15.14 -1.38 -11.37
CA ARG A 122 15.88 -2.54 -10.84
C ARG A 122 15.28 -3.89 -11.24
N MET A 123 14.01 -3.89 -11.61
CA MET A 123 13.28 -5.06 -12.14
C MET A 123 13.54 -5.28 -13.63
N LYS A 124 14.05 -4.27 -14.36
CA LYS A 124 14.30 -4.35 -15.82
C LYS A 124 15.13 -5.58 -16.18
N GLY A 125 14.62 -6.37 -17.15
CA GLY A 125 15.26 -7.59 -17.65
C GLY A 125 15.11 -8.83 -16.74
N ARG A 126 14.37 -8.74 -15.62
CA ARG A 126 14.15 -9.84 -14.67
C ARG A 126 12.68 -10.06 -14.35
N GLY A 127 11.88 -9.06 -14.62
CA GLY A 127 10.49 -9.04 -14.22
C GLY A 127 10.29 -8.74 -12.74
N GLY A 128 9.03 -8.68 -12.33
CA GLY A 128 8.63 -8.39 -10.96
C GLY A 128 7.13 -8.16 -10.82
N SER A 129 6.70 -7.87 -9.59
CA SER A 129 5.31 -7.51 -9.30
C SER A 129 5.24 -6.27 -8.43
N ILE A 130 4.44 -5.30 -8.82
CA ILE A 130 4.17 -4.08 -8.07
C ILE A 130 2.69 -4.07 -7.70
N ILE A 131 2.40 -3.93 -6.41
CA ILE A 131 1.04 -3.91 -5.89
C ILE A 131 0.80 -2.59 -5.16
N ASN A 132 -0.19 -1.85 -5.63
CA ASN A 132 -0.58 -0.56 -5.06
C ASN A 132 -1.83 -0.74 -4.17
N ILE A 133 -1.75 -0.34 -2.91
CA ILE A 133 -2.93 -0.33 -2.03
C ILE A 133 -3.69 0.97 -2.23
N ALA A 134 -4.74 0.88 -3.05
CA ALA A 134 -5.66 1.99 -3.30
C ALA A 134 -6.75 2.07 -2.22
N SER A 135 -8.02 2.08 -2.59
CA SER A 135 -9.22 2.08 -1.73
C SER A 135 -10.45 1.98 -2.63
N VAL A 136 -11.56 1.49 -2.12
CA VAL A 136 -12.90 1.65 -2.75
C VAL A 136 -13.25 3.11 -3.01
N ASN A 137 -12.66 4.05 -2.25
CA ASN A 137 -12.79 5.48 -2.49
C ASN A 137 -12.18 5.94 -3.83
N ALA A 138 -11.43 5.10 -4.51
CA ALA A 138 -10.95 5.37 -5.87
C ALA A 138 -12.08 5.36 -6.91
N GLU A 139 -13.11 4.56 -6.67
CA GLU A 139 -14.27 4.40 -7.55
C GLU A 139 -15.48 5.20 -7.07
N ARG A 140 -15.61 5.36 -5.75
CA ARG A 140 -16.73 6.05 -5.10
C ARG A 140 -16.18 7.03 -4.08
N ALA A 141 -16.10 8.31 -4.47
CA ALA A 141 -15.57 9.35 -3.59
C ALA A 141 -16.40 9.46 -2.29
N ALA A 142 -15.74 9.32 -1.15
CA ALA A 142 -16.41 9.41 0.14
C ALA A 142 -16.55 10.86 0.61
N PRO A 143 -17.73 11.26 1.12
CA PRO A 143 -17.91 12.57 1.74
C PRO A 143 -16.87 12.84 2.84
N GLY A 144 -16.34 14.05 2.88
CA GLY A 144 -15.30 14.45 3.83
C GLY A 144 -13.90 13.91 3.55
N GLN A 145 -13.72 13.18 2.44
CA GLN A 145 -12.44 12.59 2.04
C GLN A 145 -12.09 12.86 0.57
N LEU A 146 -12.49 14.01 0.02
CA LEU A 146 -12.38 14.28 -1.41
C LEU A 146 -10.94 14.10 -1.92
N VAL A 147 -9.96 14.76 -1.30
CA VAL A 147 -8.56 14.72 -1.78
C VAL A 147 -7.96 13.32 -1.60
N TYR A 148 -8.28 12.63 -0.51
CA TYR A 148 -7.90 11.23 -0.34
C TYR A 148 -8.48 10.36 -1.47
N SER A 149 -9.77 10.45 -1.75
CA SER A 149 -10.44 9.72 -2.84
C SER A 149 -9.82 10.01 -4.19
N MET A 150 -9.55 11.29 -4.46
CA MET A 150 -8.86 11.78 -5.66
C MET A 150 -7.47 11.13 -5.82
N THR A 151 -6.70 11.06 -4.72
CA THR A 151 -5.38 10.40 -4.77
C THR A 151 -5.51 8.89 -4.98
N LYS A 152 -6.54 8.25 -4.42
CA LYS A 152 -6.78 6.82 -4.62
C LYS A 152 -7.24 6.49 -6.04
N ALA A 153 -8.05 7.33 -6.66
CA ALA A 153 -8.38 7.24 -8.09
C ALA A 153 -7.12 7.43 -8.97
N GLY A 154 -6.27 8.40 -8.61
CA GLY A 154 -4.98 8.61 -9.27
C GLY A 154 -4.06 7.38 -9.18
N ILE A 155 -4.06 6.64 -8.07
CA ILE A 155 -3.31 5.38 -7.93
C ILE A 155 -3.84 4.31 -8.87
N VAL A 156 -5.15 4.18 -9.06
CA VAL A 156 -5.73 3.21 -10.01
C VAL A 156 -5.31 3.55 -11.44
N ASN A 157 -5.44 4.80 -11.85
CA ASN A 157 -4.99 5.24 -13.18
C ASN A 157 -3.47 5.06 -13.37
N MET A 158 -2.66 5.41 -12.35
CA MET A 158 -1.22 5.19 -12.35
C MET A 158 -0.87 3.69 -12.48
N THR A 159 -1.64 2.82 -11.86
CA THR A 159 -1.48 1.35 -11.95
C THR A 159 -1.65 0.87 -13.39
N GLU A 160 -2.69 1.34 -14.09
CA GLU A 160 -2.91 1.01 -15.50
C GLU A 160 -1.81 1.55 -16.41
N GLY A 161 -1.37 2.79 -16.18
CA GLY A 161 -0.28 3.41 -16.93
C GLY A 161 1.02 2.60 -16.82
N PHE A 162 1.46 2.36 -15.59
CA PHE A 162 2.66 1.55 -15.36
C PHE A 162 2.52 0.10 -15.84
N ALA A 163 1.33 -0.50 -15.73
CA ALA A 163 1.11 -1.86 -16.25
C ALA A 163 1.41 -1.94 -17.74
N LYS A 164 0.96 -0.96 -18.53
CA LYS A 164 1.21 -0.88 -19.97
C LYS A 164 2.68 -0.61 -20.30
N GLU A 165 3.31 0.33 -19.58
CA GLU A 165 4.70 0.74 -19.83
C GLU A 165 5.73 -0.30 -19.37
N LEU A 166 5.45 -1.03 -18.29
CA LEU A 166 6.39 -1.96 -17.69
C LEU A 166 6.20 -3.42 -18.15
N ALA A 167 5.09 -3.75 -18.80
CA ALA A 167 4.85 -5.09 -19.33
C ALA A 167 5.97 -5.61 -20.25
N PRO A 168 6.56 -4.80 -21.15
CA PRO A 168 7.71 -5.25 -21.96
C PRO A 168 8.96 -5.60 -21.14
N MET A 169 9.04 -5.15 -19.89
CA MET A 169 10.13 -5.49 -18.96
C MET A 169 9.80 -6.73 -18.11
N GLY A 170 8.65 -7.37 -18.32
CA GLY A 170 8.16 -8.50 -17.52
C GLY A 170 7.67 -8.09 -16.11
N VAL A 171 7.36 -6.81 -15.91
CA VAL A 171 6.86 -6.30 -14.62
C VAL A 171 5.35 -6.14 -14.68
N ARG A 172 4.64 -6.78 -13.75
CA ARG A 172 3.19 -6.63 -13.57
C ARG A 172 2.92 -5.54 -12.53
N VAL A 173 1.90 -4.73 -12.76
CA VAL A 173 1.48 -3.67 -11.82
C VAL A 173 -0.03 -3.79 -11.62
N ASN A 174 -0.47 -3.98 -10.38
CA ASN A 174 -1.88 -4.13 -10.03
C ASN A 174 -2.20 -3.33 -8.77
N ALA A 175 -3.48 -3.07 -8.55
CA ALA A 175 -3.97 -2.41 -7.33
C ALA A 175 -4.91 -3.34 -6.55
N VAL A 176 -4.90 -3.21 -5.23
CA VAL A 176 -5.93 -3.74 -4.33
C VAL A 176 -6.71 -2.55 -3.80
N LEU A 177 -8.04 -2.66 -3.78
CA LEU A 177 -8.97 -1.64 -3.29
C LEU A 177 -9.63 -2.14 -2.00
N PRO A 178 -9.02 -1.93 -0.82
CA PRO A 178 -9.65 -2.29 0.43
C PRO A 178 -10.93 -1.48 0.66
N GLY A 179 -11.97 -2.17 1.17
CA GLY A 179 -13.10 -1.55 1.80
C GLY A 179 -12.80 -1.08 3.22
N LEU A 180 -13.86 -0.87 4.02
CA LEU A 180 -13.73 -0.49 5.42
C LEU A 180 -12.98 -1.57 6.19
N THR A 181 -11.77 -1.25 6.64
CA THR A 181 -10.85 -2.18 7.33
C THR A 181 -10.52 -1.65 8.71
N ASP A 182 -10.55 -2.52 9.71
CA ASP A 182 -10.26 -2.19 11.11
C ASP A 182 -8.78 -1.87 11.30
N THR A 183 -8.47 -0.59 11.24
CA THR A 183 -7.11 -0.06 11.38
C THR A 183 -7.13 1.25 12.13
N LYS A 184 -6.01 1.61 12.74
CA LYS A 184 -5.84 2.95 13.33
C LYS A 184 -6.03 4.08 12.29
N PHE A 185 -5.82 3.81 11.01
CA PHE A 185 -6.04 4.77 9.93
C PHE A 185 -7.54 5.09 9.76
N ALA A 186 -8.42 4.11 9.97
CA ALA A 186 -9.86 4.27 9.88
C ALA A 186 -10.50 4.87 11.15
N SER A 187 -9.74 5.14 12.21
CA SER A 187 -10.28 5.57 13.52
C SER A 187 -11.15 6.83 13.48
N ALA A 188 -10.89 7.75 12.55
CA ALA A 188 -11.73 8.94 12.36
C ALA A 188 -13.16 8.60 11.90
N LEU A 189 -13.33 7.48 11.18
CA LEU A 189 -14.65 6.95 10.75
C LEU A 189 -15.25 6.06 11.83
N THR A 190 -14.46 5.14 12.38
CA THR A 190 -14.91 4.11 13.31
C THR A 190 -15.22 4.65 14.70
N GLY A 191 -14.70 5.83 15.04
CA GLY A 191 -14.99 6.51 16.32
C GLY A 191 -16.41 7.12 16.43
N ASN A 192 -17.17 7.18 15.33
CA ASN A 192 -18.54 7.67 15.32
C ASN A 192 -19.54 6.53 15.07
N PRO A 193 -20.32 6.10 16.09
CA PRO A 193 -21.26 4.96 15.96
C PRO A 193 -22.29 5.14 14.85
N LYS A 194 -22.77 6.37 14.61
CA LYS A 194 -23.76 6.63 13.56
C LYS A 194 -23.18 6.46 12.15
N ILE A 195 -21.93 6.93 11.96
CA ILE A 195 -21.21 6.76 10.69
C ILE A 195 -20.94 5.26 10.47
N MET A 196 -20.53 4.56 11.52
CA MET A 196 -20.27 3.12 11.46
C MET A 196 -21.52 2.33 11.07
N ASP A 197 -22.66 2.55 11.75
CA ASP A 197 -23.90 1.86 11.44
C ASP A 197 -24.33 2.11 9.99
N MET A 198 -24.24 3.36 9.53
CA MET A 198 -24.53 3.70 8.14
C MET A 198 -23.60 2.96 7.15
N MET A 199 -22.31 2.94 7.41
CA MET A 199 -21.33 2.27 6.52
C MET A 199 -21.53 0.75 6.50
N LEU A 200 -21.78 0.13 7.66
CA LEU A 200 -22.02 -1.31 7.75
C LEU A 200 -23.27 -1.76 6.98
N ARG A 201 -24.30 -0.92 6.90
CA ARG A 201 -25.50 -1.20 6.08
C ARG A 201 -25.22 -1.19 4.58
N LEU A 202 -24.16 -0.51 4.13
CA LEU A 202 -23.76 -0.47 2.72
C LEU A 202 -22.86 -1.64 2.32
N ILE A 203 -22.32 -2.38 3.31
CA ILE A 203 -21.43 -3.53 3.09
C ILE A 203 -22.27 -4.81 3.18
N PRO A 204 -22.45 -5.59 2.10
CA PRO A 204 -23.23 -6.84 2.12
C PRO A 204 -22.80 -7.84 3.20
N LEU A 205 -21.49 -7.96 3.47
CA LEU A 205 -20.98 -8.80 4.57
C LEU A 205 -21.22 -8.21 5.96
N ALA A 206 -21.79 -7.00 6.07
CA ALA A 206 -22.24 -6.32 7.28
C ALA A 206 -21.18 -6.21 8.40
N ARG A 207 -19.92 -6.16 8.05
CA ARG A 207 -18.80 -6.01 8.98
C ARG A 207 -17.61 -5.31 8.34
N MET A 208 -16.71 -4.79 9.17
CA MET A 208 -15.38 -4.39 8.72
C MET A 208 -14.52 -5.62 8.38
N ALA A 209 -13.61 -5.44 7.44
CA ALA A 209 -12.53 -6.39 7.25
C ALA A 209 -11.47 -6.24 8.34
N GLN A 210 -10.80 -7.34 8.68
CA GLN A 210 -9.55 -7.30 9.41
C GLN A 210 -8.36 -7.11 8.43
N PRO A 211 -7.25 -6.47 8.83
CA PRO A 211 -6.07 -6.32 7.96
C PRO A 211 -5.59 -7.61 7.32
N GLY A 212 -5.68 -8.74 8.04
CA GLY A 212 -5.34 -10.08 7.55
C GLY A 212 -6.21 -10.58 6.41
N GLU A 213 -7.40 -10.01 6.19
CA GLU A 213 -8.30 -10.37 5.08
C GLU A 213 -7.96 -9.64 3.78
N ILE A 214 -7.17 -8.55 3.86
CA ILE A 214 -6.67 -7.83 2.68
C ILE A 214 -5.36 -8.47 2.16
N ALA A 215 -4.52 -8.95 3.06
CA ALA A 215 -3.20 -9.48 2.73
C ALA A 215 -3.20 -10.66 1.72
N PRO A 216 -4.16 -11.61 1.72
CA PRO A 216 -4.21 -12.70 0.73
C PRO A 216 -4.36 -12.23 -0.72
N ALA A 217 -5.09 -11.15 -0.98
CA ALA A 217 -5.18 -10.57 -2.32
C ALA A 217 -3.82 -10.03 -2.80
N VAL A 218 -3.05 -9.43 -1.89
CA VAL A 218 -1.69 -8.96 -2.18
C VAL A 218 -0.76 -10.15 -2.44
N LEU A 219 -0.83 -11.22 -1.64
CA LEU A 219 -0.06 -12.44 -1.86
C LEU A 219 -0.38 -13.05 -3.25
N PHE A 220 -1.65 -13.16 -3.61
CA PHE A 220 -2.06 -13.63 -4.93
C PHE A 220 -1.42 -12.80 -6.05
N LEU A 221 -1.51 -11.46 -5.98
CA LEU A 221 -0.93 -10.56 -6.98
C LEU A 221 0.62 -10.56 -6.98
N ALA A 222 1.24 -10.91 -5.87
CA ALA A 222 2.70 -10.99 -5.73
C ALA A 222 3.30 -12.25 -6.36
N THR A 223 2.50 -13.32 -6.53
CA THR A 223 2.97 -14.65 -6.95
C THR A 223 2.70 -14.94 -8.44
N PRO A 224 3.31 -16.02 -8.99
CA PRO A 224 3.00 -16.51 -10.34
C PRO A 224 1.55 -16.91 -10.56
N ALA A 225 0.75 -17.14 -9.51
CA ALA A 225 -0.68 -17.43 -9.62
C ALA A 225 -1.46 -16.31 -10.37
N SER A 226 -0.92 -15.09 -10.37
CA SER A 226 -1.47 -13.94 -11.10
C SER A 226 -0.64 -13.55 -12.34
N SER A 227 0.10 -14.48 -12.94
CA SER A 227 1.06 -14.21 -14.03
C SER A 227 0.45 -13.53 -15.27
N TYR A 228 -0.85 -13.71 -15.49
CA TYR A 228 -1.58 -13.08 -16.62
C TYR A 228 -2.42 -11.86 -16.21
N LEU A 229 -2.20 -11.34 -14.99
CA LEU A 229 -2.88 -10.17 -14.46
C LEU A 229 -1.93 -8.98 -14.37
N THR A 230 -2.22 -7.91 -15.10
CA THR A 230 -1.57 -6.59 -14.99
C THR A 230 -2.57 -5.49 -15.31
N GLY A 231 -2.49 -4.36 -14.62
CA GLY A 231 -3.41 -3.23 -14.74
C GLY A 231 -4.75 -3.41 -14.02
N VAL A 232 -4.91 -4.46 -13.21
CA VAL A 232 -6.16 -4.75 -12.50
C VAL A 232 -6.26 -3.91 -11.23
N ALA A 233 -7.45 -3.39 -10.97
CA ALA A 233 -7.89 -2.86 -9.68
C ALA A 233 -8.82 -3.90 -9.05
N LEU A 234 -8.36 -4.57 -7.98
CA LEU A 234 -9.06 -5.67 -7.31
C LEU A 234 -9.74 -5.20 -6.02
N PRO A 235 -11.08 -5.08 -5.97
CA PRO A 235 -11.80 -4.77 -4.74
C PRO A 235 -11.68 -5.92 -3.72
N VAL A 236 -11.48 -5.55 -2.45
CA VAL A 236 -11.54 -6.44 -1.28
C VAL A 236 -12.33 -5.70 -0.22
N ASP A 237 -13.65 -5.69 -0.34
CA ASP A 237 -14.53 -4.69 0.26
C ASP A 237 -15.79 -5.25 0.94
N GLY A 238 -15.98 -6.55 0.91
CA GLY A 238 -17.18 -7.20 1.46
C GLY A 238 -18.43 -6.98 0.62
N GLY A 239 -18.28 -6.53 -0.65
CA GLY A 239 -19.37 -6.29 -1.61
C GLY A 239 -19.86 -4.84 -1.64
N TYR A 240 -19.17 -3.89 -1.01
CA TYR A 240 -19.48 -2.45 -0.94
C TYR A 240 -19.60 -1.77 -2.31
#